data_e6b75d2f25b18219363bbb53a40feb87
#
_entry.id   e6b75d2f25b18219363bbb53a40feb87
#
_cell.length_a   1.000
_cell.length_b   1.000
_cell.length_c   1.000
_cell.angle_alpha   90.00
_cell.angle_beta   90.00
_cell.angle_gamma   90.00
#
_symmetry.space_group_name_H-M   'P 1'
#
loop_
_entity.id
_entity.type
_entity.pdbx_description
1 polymer ?
#
loop_
_entity_poly.entity_id
_entity_poly.type
_entity_poly.pdbx_seq_one_letter_code
_entity_poly.pdbx_strand_id
1 'polypeptide(L)'
;TFLPKRAFLSFEEIEKVVRSCMSLGLEKVRITGGEPLLRKDLPRLIEMLSGLGIEIALTTNASLLKKEAKALHSAGLTRVTVSLDALDPELHRTMSDSNISVDSVLEGIDEAIRVGLSPVKINCVVQKGVNEEEVSKLVNHFRHTGVIVRFIEYMDVGRTNGWQLAQVVPSERIINHLQKEFDLIPIDSEKDSDVAVRWAHTDGSGEIGFISSVTSPFCGDCVRARLSADGRLVTCLFASGGHDIRALIHNGAGEEELQAAIAAIWHRRKDRYSEIRSEDTAALPRIEMSYIGG
;
A
#
# COMPACT_ATOMS: atom_id res chain seq x y z
N THR A 1 19.08 5.45 0.01
CA THR A 1 19.90 5.13 1.20
C THR A 1 18.93 4.73 2.31
N PHE A 2 19.07 3.51 2.84
CA PHE A 2 18.25 3.05 3.96
C PHE A 2 18.63 3.77 5.25
N LEU A 3 17.63 4.09 6.09
CA LEU A 3 17.87 4.71 7.39
C LEU A 3 18.61 3.74 8.33
N PRO A 4 19.54 4.25 9.17
CA PRO A 4 20.15 3.42 10.20
C PRO A 4 19.09 3.03 11.26
N LYS A 5 19.13 1.79 11.77
CA LYS A 5 18.15 1.25 12.73
C LYS A 5 17.95 2.15 13.98
N ARG A 6 18.99 2.87 14.42
CA ARG A 6 18.92 3.83 15.53
C ARG A 6 18.03 5.05 15.27
N ALA A 7 17.69 5.30 14.01
CA ALA A 7 16.80 6.39 13.62
C ALA A 7 15.31 5.99 13.69
N PHE A 8 15.01 4.69 13.83
CA PHE A 8 13.62 4.22 13.83
C PHE A 8 12.93 4.55 15.14
N LEU A 9 11.65 4.88 15.05
CA LEU A 9 10.76 4.92 16.20
C LEU A 9 10.73 3.55 16.91
N SER A 10 10.65 3.55 18.23
CA SER A 10 10.32 2.36 19.01
C SER A 10 8.86 1.95 18.79
N PHE A 11 8.48 0.75 19.17
CA PHE A 11 7.10 0.31 19.06
C PHE A 11 6.17 1.10 19.98
N GLU A 12 6.66 1.49 21.14
CA GLU A 12 5.96 2.33 22.11
C GLU A 12 5.74 3.76 21.57
N GLU A 13 6.72 4.31 20.86
CA GLU A 13 6.57 5.61 20.18
C GLU A 13 5.54 5.53 19.06
N ILE A 14 5.54 4.44 18.26
CA ILE A 14 4.55 4.20 17.21
C ILE A 14 3.15 4.08 17.84
N GLU A 15 2.99 3.27 18.88
CA GLU A 15 1.73 3.10 19.61
C GLU A 15 1.21 4.45 20.14
N LYS A 16 2.08 5.28 20.73
CA LYS A 16 1.72 6.61 21.23
C LYS A 16 1.15 7.50 20.12
N VAL A 17 1.77 7.52 18.95
CA VAL A 17 1.25 8.26 17.78
C VAL A 17 -0.10 7.71 17.32
N VAL A 18 -0.24 6.38 17.24
CA VAL A 18 -1.49 5.73 16.85
C VAL A 18 -2.62 6.07 17.84
N ARG A 19 -2.39 6.01 19.16
CA ARG A 19 -3.37 6.41 20.18
C ARG A 19 -3.81 7.87 20.00
N SER A 20 -2.85 8.78 19.78
CA SER A 20 -3.17 10.18 19.50
C SER A 20 -4.02 10.37 18.24
N CYS A 21 -3.87 9.51 17.24
CA CYS A 21 -4.67 9.55 16.00
C CYS A 21 -6.06 8.93 16.17
N MET A 22 -6.28 8.00 17.12
CA MET A 22 -7.58 7.36 17.34
C MET A 22 -8.66 8.38 17.70
N SER A 23 -8.35 9.33 18.55
CA SER A 23 -9.25 10.44 18.89
C SER A 23 -9.57 11.36 17.71
N LEU A 24 -8.79 11.28 16.61
CA LEU A 24 -9.01 11.99 15.35
C LEU A 24 -9.75 11.14 14.29
N GLY A 25 -10.24 9.96 14.67
CA GLY A 25 -10.99 9.06 13.79
C GLY A 25 -10.15 8.06 13.01
N LEU A 26 -8.97 7.69 13.51
CA LEU A 26 -8.18 6.61 12.91
C LEU A 26 -8.90 5.27 13.06
N GLU A 27 -9.25 4.64 11.94
CA GLU A 27 -9.93 3.33 11.89
C GLU A 27 -8.97 2.17 11.56
N LYS A 28 -7.87 2.47 10.87
CA LYS A 28 -6.98 1.45 10.32
C LYS A 28 -5.53 1.89 10.29
N VAL A 29 -4.63 0.98 10.61
CA VAL A 29 -3.20 1.11 10.38
C VAL A 29 -2.76 0.11 9.32
N ARG A 30 -2.06 0.60 8.28
CA ARG A 30 -1.38 -0.25 7.31
C ARG A 30 0.12 -0.19 7.55
N ILE A 31 0.69 -1.31 7.93
CA ILE A 31 2.13 -1.44 8.09
C ILE A 31 2.74 -1.70 6.71
N THR A 32 3.72 -0.90 6.36
CA THR A 32 4.44 -0.95 5.09
C THR A 32 5.89 -0.45 5.31
N GLY A 33 6.59 -0.07 4.27
CA GLY A 33 7.95 0.48 4.35
C GLY A 33 8.74 0.11 3.10
N GLY A 34 10.02 -0.17 3.21
CA GLY A 34 10.73 -0.93 2.18
C GLY A 34 10.16 -2.36 2.18
N GLU A 35 10.60 -3.17 3.15
CA GLU A 35 9.93 -4.46 3.44
C GLU A 35 9.70 -4.60 4.96
N PRO A 36 8.44 -4.55 5.41
CA PRO A 36 8.12 -4.56 6.84
C PRO A 36 8.49 -5.87 7.53
N LEU A 37 8.46 -7.01 6.82
CA LEU A 37 8.81 -8.32 7.39
C LEU A 37 10.29 -8.44 7.78
N LEU A 38 11.13 -7.50 7.35
CA LEU A 38 12.53 -7.40 7.82
C LEU A 38 12.65 -6.71 9.19
N ARG A 39 11.56 -6.08 9.68
CA ARG A 39 11.55 -5.47 11.01
C ARG A 39 11.51 -6.55 12.07
N LYS A 40 12.55 -6.63 12.89
CA LYS A 40 12.60 -7.57 14.00
C LYS A 40 11.41 -7.36 14.95
N ASP A 41 10.86 -8.46 15.44
CA ASP A 41 9.74 -8.50 16.39
C ASP A 41 8.46 -7.78 15.89
N LEU A 42 8.23 -7.74 14.55
CA LEU A 42 7.03 -7.15 13.96
C LEU A 42 5.72 -7.70 14.54
N PRO A 43 5.56 -9.01 14.86
CA PRO A 43 4.36 -9.52 15.51
C PRO A 43 4.04 -8.79 16.83
N ARG A 44 5.06 -8.40 17.63
CA ARG A 44 4.85 -7.61 18.86
C ARG A 44 4.22 -6.24 18.57
N LEU A 45 4.69 -5.54 17.52
CA LEU A 45 4.06 -4.28 17.13
C LEU A 45 2.60 -4.49 16.74
N ILE A 46 2.32 -5.54 15.95
CA ILE A 46 0.95 -5.85 15.52
C ILE A 46 0.07 -6.16 16.73
N GLU A 47 0.54 -6.96 17.69
CA GLU A 47 -0.16 -7.26 18.94
C GLU A 47 -0.49 -6.00 19.75
N MET A 48 0.50 -5.11 19.92
CA MET A 48 0.31 -3.83 20.63
C MET A 48 -0.78 -2.99 19.93
N LEU A 49 -0.73 -2.86 18.61
CA LEU A 49 -1.68 -2.04 17.87
C LEU A 49 -3.07 -2.70 17.76
N SER A 50 -3.16 -4.01 17.59
CA SER A 50 -4.45 -4.72 17.57
C SER A 50 -5.16 -4.67 18.92
N GLY A 51 -4.40 -4.64 20.00
CA GLY A 51 -4.91 -4.41 21.36
C GLY A 51 -5.62 -3.06 21.54
N LEU A 52 -5.42 -2.11 20.64
CA LEU A 52 -6.15 -0.83 20.61
C LEU A 52 -7.55 -0.91 19.98
N GLY A 53 -7.90 -2.06 19.37
CA GLY A 53 -9.19 -2.27 18.73
C GLY A 53 -9.30 -1.65 17.32
N ILE A 54 -8.17 -1.33 16.67
CA ILE A 54 -8.12 -0.84 15.30
C ILE A 54 -7.74 -1.95 14.31
N GLU A 55 -8.17 -1.81 13.06
CA GLU A 55 -7.81 -2.76 12.01
C GLU A 55 -6.35 -2.63 11.63
N ILE A 56 -5.62 -3.76 11.58
CA ILE A 56 -4.23 -3.81 11.14
C ILE A 56 -4.13 -4.53 9.81
N ALA A 57 -3.53 -3.87 8.82
CA ALA A 57 -3.21 -4.42 7.52
C ALA A 57 -1.70 -4.36 7.25
N LEU A 58 -1.21 -5.24 6.39
CA LEU A 58 0.19 -5.28 5.98
C LEU A 58 0.30 -5.14 4.46
N THR A 59 1.33 -4.43 3.97
CA THR A 59 1.76 -4.49 2.56
C THR A 59 3.19 -5.01 2.52
N THR A 60 3.46 -6.04 1.72
CA THR A 60 4.74 -6.76 1.68
C THR A 60 5.06 -7.25 0.27
N ASN A 61 6.36 -7.47 0.00
CA ASN A 61 6.82 -8.22 -1.17
C ASN A 61 6.72 -9.75 -1.00
N ALA A 62 6.18 -10.20 0.13
CA ALA A 62 5.96 -11.59 0.52
C ALA A 62 7.21 -12.48 0.67
N SER A 63 8.42 -11.96 0.54
CA SER A 63 9.67 -12.74 0.64
C SER A 63 9.79 -13.57 1.93
N LEU A 64 9.19 -13.10 3.02
CA LEU A 64 9.19 -13.78 4.32
C LEU A 64 7.78 -14.20 4.78
N LEU A 65 6.76 -13.94 3.96
CA LEU A 65 5.37 -14.11 4.36
C LEU A 65 5.04 -15.57 4.71
N LYS A 66 5.54 -16.55 3.94
CA LYS A 66 5.37 -17.98 4.23
C LYS A 66 5.82 -18.34 5.65
N LYS A 67 6.92 -17.76 6.10
CA LYS A 67 7.47 -18.02 7.43
C LYS A 67 6.72 -17.30 8.54
N GLU A 68 6.31 -16.06 8.28
CA GLU A 68 5.82 -15.14 9.30
C GLU A 68 4.28 -15.08 9.41
N ALA A 69 3.52 -15.52 8.38
CA ALA A 69 2.07 -15.36 8.29
C ALA A 69 1.31 -15.85 9.53
N LYS A 70 1.67 -17.03 10.07
CA LYS A 70 1.04 -17.58 11.26
C LYS A 70 1.24 -16.70 12.50
N ALA A 71 2.45 -16.23 12.72
CA ALA A 71 2.77 -15.36 13.87
C ALA A 71 2.08 -14.00 13.74
N LEU A 72 2.05 -13.42 12.54
CA LEU A 72 1.37 -12.17 12.24
C LEU A 72 -0.14 -12.27 12.46
N HIS A 73 -0.77 -13.34 11.96
CA HIS A 73 -2.20 -13.59 12.18
C HIS A 73 -2.52 -13.78 13.67
N SER A 74 -1.72 -14.56 14.39
CA SER A 74 -1.90 -14.76 15.85
C SER A 74 -1.72 -13.46 16.65
N ALA A 75 -0.92 -12.52 16.16
CA ALA A 75 -0.74 -11.19 16.75
C ALA A 75 -1.89 -10.21 16.45
N GLY A 76 -2.85 -10.58 15.60
CA GLY A 76 -4.00 -9.76 15.25
C GLY A 76 -3.94 -9.08 13.89
N LEU A 77 -3.00 -9.46 13.00
CA LEU A 77 -3.05 -9.03 11.60
C LEU A 77 -4.30 -9.59 10.95
N THR A 78 -5.10 -8.74 10.30
CA THR A 78 -6.35 -9.17 9.64
C THR A 78 -6.17 -9.37 8.15
N ARG A 79 -5.47 -8.45 7.47
CA ARG A 79 -5.37 -8.41 6.00
C ARG A 79 -3.94 -8.23 5.53
N VAL A 80 -3.64 -8.83 4.38
CA VAL A 80 -2.35 -8.63 3.71
C VAL A 80 -2.56 -8.18 2.26
N THR A 81 -1.70 -7.28 1.83
CA THR A 81 -1.54 -6.91 0.42
C THR A 81 -0.13 -7.32 -0.02
N VAL A 82 -0.04 -8.04 -1.09
CA VAL A 82 1.23 -8.51 -1.68
C VAL A 82 1.50 -7.73 -2.96
N SER A 83 2.72 -7.25 -3.13
CA SER A 83 3.18 -6.67 -4.39
C SER A 83 3.62 -7.77 -5.35
N LEU A 84 2.92 -7.90 -6.49
CA LEU A 84 3.23 -8.89 -7.52
C LEU A 84 2.83 -8.34 -8.90
N ASP A 85 3.82 -7.93 -9.68
CA ASP A 85 3.61 -7.25 -10.96
C ASP A 85 3.61 -8.20 -12.17
N ALA A 86 4.11 -9.43 -12.01
CA ALA A 86 4.16 -10.45 -13.05
C ALA A 86 4.25 -11.86 -12.47
N LEU A 87 3.72 -12.85 -13.20
CA LEU A 87 3.95 -14.28 -12.94
C LEU A 87 5.19 -14.80 -13.69
N ASP A 88 5.62 -14.12 -14.75
CA ASP A 88 6.88 -14.43 -15.42
C ASP A 88 8.06 -14.11 -14.50
N PRO A 89 8.96 -15.09 -14.22
CA PRO A 89 10.04 -14.91 -13.24
C PRO A 89 11.07 -13.83 -13.62
N GLU A 90 11.39 -13.68 -14.91
CA GLU A 90 12.36 -12.68 -15.36
C GLU A 90 11.77 -11.28 -15.30
N LEU A 91 10.51 -11.14 -15.73
CA LEU A 91 9.80 -9.88 -15.65
C LEU A 91 9.58 -9.46 -14.20
N HIS A 92 9.16 -10.38 -13.32
CA HIS A 92 9.02 -10.11 -11.89
C HIS A 92 10.34 -9.61 -11.28
N ARG A 93 11.46 -10.28 -11.57
CA ARG A 93 12.78 -9.88 -11.09
C ARG A 93 13.18 -8.49 -11.56
N THR A 94 12.87 -8.18 -12.81
CA THR A 94 13.17 -6.87 -13.42
C THR A 94 12.34 -5.75 -12.81
N MET A 95 11.03 -5.96 -12.63
CA MET A 95 10.13 -4.94 -12.08
C MET A 95 10.30 -4.72 -10.58
N SER A 96 10.54 -5.78 -9.82
CA SER A 96 10.73 -5.70 -8.37
C SER A 96 12.13 -5.26 -7.95
N ASP A 97 13.11 -5.20 -8.89
CA ASP A 97 14.53 -4.98 -8.62
C ASP A 97 15.04 -5.86 -7.47
N SER A 98 14.64 -7.13 -7.48
CA SER A 98 14.92 -8.07 -6.39
C SER A 98 15.18 -9.48 -6.92
N ASN A 99 15.82 -10.32 -6.10
CA ASN A 99 16.06 -11.72 -6.39
C ASN A 99 15.01 -12.65 -5.76
N ILE A 100 13.87 -12.12 -5.34
CA ILE A 100 12.76 -12.90 -4.79
C ILE A 100 12.09 -13.64 -5.95
N SER A 101 11.94 -14.96 -5.83
CA SER A 101 11.27 -15.74 -6.87
C SER A 101 9.75 -15.60 -6.77
N VAL A 102 9.07 -15.67 -7.91
CA VAL A 102 7.60 -15.70 -7.98
C VAL A 102 7.05 -16.85 -7.14
N ASP A 103 7.65 -18.03 -7.21
CA ASP A 103 7.23 -19.19 -6.42
C ASP A 103 7.23 -18.88 -4.91
N SER A 104 8.26 -18.20 -4.41
CA SER A 104 8.32 -17.77 -3.00
C SER A 104 7.21 -16.79 -2.63
N VAL A 105 6.83 -15.90 -3.55
CA VAL A 105 5.70 -14.96 -3.35
C VAL A 105 4.38 -15.74 -3.31
N LEU A 106 4.16 -16.65 -4.28
CA LEU A 106 2.95 -17.47 -4.35
C LEU A 106 2.80 -18.37 -3.11
N GLU A 107 3.87 -19.02 -2.67
CA GLU A 107 3.88 -19.80 -1.41
C GLU A 107 3.52 -18.93 -0.19
N GLY A 108 3.96 -17.68 -0.17
CA GLY A 108 3.60 -16.72 0.88
C GLY A 108 2.12 -16.35 0.86
N ILE A 109 1.53 -16.19 -0.34
CA ILE A 109 0.10 -15.93 -0.54
C ILE A 109 -0.73 -17.13 -0.06
N ASP A 110 -0.35 -18.35 -0.47
CA ASP A 110 -1.03 -19.59 -0.07
C ASP A 110 -1.03 -19.76 1.45
N GLU A 111 0.11 -19.50 2.09
CA GLU A 111 0.21 -19.55 3.55
C GLU A 111 -0.66 -18.48 4.23
N ALA A 112 -0.72 -17.25 3.68
CA ALA A 112 -1.58 -16.20 4.19
C ALA A 112 -3.07 -16.61 4.18
N ILE A 113 -3.51 -17.23 3.07
CA ILE A 113 -4.88 -17.78 2.94
C ILE A 113 -5.08 -18.91 3.96
N ARG A 114 -4.13 -19.85 4.03
CA ARG A 114 -4.20 -21.03 4.89
C ARG A 114 -4.34 -20.68 6.38
N VAL A 115 -3.67 -19.62 6.84
CA VAL A 115 -3.75 -19.17 8.24
C VAL A 115 -4.97 -18.29 8.53
N GLY A 116 -5.75 -17.89 7.51
CA GLY A 116 -6.98 -17.13 7.69
C GLY A 116 -6.84 -15.61 7.53
N LEU A 117 -5.72 -15.10 6.99
CA LEU A 117 -5.64 -13.69 6.61
C LEU A 117 -6.61 -13.41 5.45
N SER A 118 -7.57 -12.50 5.65
CA SER A 118 -8.62 -12.24 4.66
C SER A 118 -9.10 -10.78 4.71
N PRO A 119 -9.31 -10.14 3.53
CA PRO A 119 -8.91 -10.63 2.22
C PRO A 119 -7.40 -10.51 1.97
N VAL A 120 -6.85 -11.47 1.23
CA VAL A 120 -5.53 -11.32 0.60
C VAL A 120 -5.71 -10.52 -0.67
N LYS A 121 -4.93 -9.45 -0.82
CA LYS A 121 -4.94 -8.59 -2.01
C LYS A 121 -3.58 -8.60 -2.70
N ILE A 122 -3.59 -8.52 -4.02
CA ILE A 122 -2.38 -8.31 -4.82
C ILE A 122 -2.43 -6.91 -5.39
N ASN A 123 -1.33 -6.18 -5.31
CA ASN A 123 -1.10 -4.95 -6.06
C ASN A 123 -0.19 -5.27 -7.24
N CYS A 124 -0.66 -4.97 -8.44
CA CYS A 124 0.09 -5.03 -9.67
C CYS A 124 0.11 -3.63 -10.30
N VAL A 125 1.28 -3.02 -10.42
CA VAL A 125 1.47 -1.78 -11.16
C VAL A 125 1.59 -2.13 -12.64
N VAL A 126 0.72 -1.57 -13.49
CA VAL A 126 0.72 -1.86 -14.92
C VAL A 126 1.45 -0.76 -15.69
N GLN A 127 2.55 -1.12 -16.34
CA GLN A 127 3.37 -0.23 -17.15
C GLN A 127 3.31 -0.65 -18.62
N LYS A 128 2.98 0.31 -19.49
CA LYS A 128 2.85 0.10 -20.94
C LYS A 128 4.15 -0.41 -21.55
N GLY A 129 4.03 -1.45 -22.37
CA GLY A 129 5.15 -2.10 -23.06
C GLY A 129 6.03 -2.94 -22.14
N VAL A 130 5.64 -3.14 -20.87
CA VAL A 130 6.40 -3.93 -19.91
C VAL A 130 5.60 -5.17 -19.47
N ASN A 131 4.50 -4.99 -18.73
CA ASN A 131 3.74 -6.10 -18.13
C ASN A 131 2.25 -6.12 -18.46
N GLU A 132 1.81 -5.45 -19.54
CA GLU A 132 0.41 -5.46 -19.97
C GLU A 132 -0.13 -6.89 -20.21
N GLU A 133 0.73 -7.80 -20.70
CA GLU A 133 0.35 -9.19 -20.97
C GLU A 133 0.21 -10.06 -19.70
N GLU A 134 0.73 -9.59 -18.56
CA GLU A 134 0.57 -10.27 -17.27
C GLU A 134 -0.81 -10.06 -16.65
N VAL A 135 -1.55 -9.04 -17.08
CA VAL A 135 -2.86 -8.69 -16.55
C VAL A 135 -3.83 -9.87 -16.60
N SER A 136 -4.05 -10.46 -17.79
CA SER A 136 -4.94 -11.62 -17.95
C SER A 136 -4.40 -12.86 -17.23
N LYS A 137 -3.08 -13.05 -17.21
CA LYS A 137 -2.45 -14.19 -16.53
C LYS A 137 -2.67 -14.13 -15.02
N LEU A 138 -2.48 -12.95 -14.40
CA LEU A 138 -2.75 -12.73 -12.98
C LEU A 138 -4.22 -12.98 -12.64
N VAL A 139 -5.15 -12.46 -13.43
CA VAL A 139 -6.58 -12.70 -13.23
C VAL A 139 -6.90 -14.19 -13.29
N ASN A 140 -6.44 -14.89 -14.34
CA ASN A 140 -6.65 -16.34 -14.47
C ASN A 140 -6.07 -17.15 -13.32
N HIS A 141 -4.86 -16.78 -12.85
CA HIS A 141 -4.17 -17.51 -11.79
C HIS A 141 -4.93 -17.41 -10.46
N PHE A 142 -5.48 -16.23 -10.15
CA PHE A 142 -6.12 -15.99 -8.86
C PHE A 142 -7.64 -16.16 -8.85
N ARG A 143 -8.28 -16.48 -10.00
CA ARG A 143 -9.69 -16.88 -10.01
C ARG A 143 -9.94 -18.05 -9.07
N HIS A 144 -11.09 -18.07 -8.40
CA HIS A 144 -11.53 -19.10 -7.45
C HIS A 144 -10.66 -19.25 -6.18
N THR A 145 -9.66 -18.38 -5.95
CA THR A 145 -8.79 -18.43 -4.76
C THR A 145 -9.26 -17.53 -3.63
N GLY A 146 -10.18 -16.59 -3.89
CA GLY A 146 -10.58 -15.53 -2.96
C GLY A 146 -9.58 -14.36 -2.87
N VAL A 147 -8.48 -14.42 -3.63
CA VAL A 147 -7.51 -13.32 -3.74
C VAL A 147 -8.06 -12.23 -4.65
N ILE A 148 -7.91 -10.97 -4.22
CA ILE A 148 -8.35 -9.80 -5.01
C ILE A 148 -7.12 -9.20 -5.70
N VAL A 149 -7.07 -9.28 -7.03
CA VAL A 149 -6.02 -8.63 -7.83
C VAL A 149 -6.41 -7.18 -8.06
N ARG A 150 -5.50 -6.25 -7.76
CA ARG A 150 -5.69 -4.81 -7.99
C ARG A 150 -4.65 -4.29 -8.95
N PHE A 151 -5.09 -3.79 -10.08
CA PHE A 151 -4.27 -3.14 -11.07
C PHE A 151 -4.16 -1.65 -10.78
N ILE A 152 -2.94 -1.14 -10.75
CA ILE A 152 -2.61 0.24 -10.40
C ILE A 152 -1.97 0.89 -11.62
N GLU A 153 -2.45 2.06 -12.01
CA GLU A 153 -1.80 2.85 -13.06
C GLU A 153 -0.39 3.25 -12.62
N TYR A 154 0.59 3.11 -13.54
CA TYR A 154 1.98 3.47 -13.29
C TYR A 154 2.12 4.94 -12.92
N MET A 155 2.63 5.21 -11.73
CA MET A 155 2.69 6.54 -11.13
C MET A 155 4.13 7.06 -11.03
N ASP A 156 4.25 8.38 -11.02
CA ASP A 156 5.47 9.14 -10.81
C ASP A 156 5.90 9.23 -9.33
N VAL A 157 5.93 8.10 -8.63
CA VAL A 157 6.33 8.02 -7.22
C VAL A 157 7.85 8.02 -7.07
N GLY A 158 8.36 8.79 -6.11
CA GLY A 158 9.80 8.95 -5.92
C GLY A 158 10.47 9.73 -7.06
N ARG A 159 11.77 9.53 -7.24
CA ARG A 159 12.60 10.23 -8.22
C ARG A 159 13.38 9.30 -9.16
N THR A 160 13.39 8.01 -8.86
CA THR A 160 14.29 7.04 -9.50
C THR A 160 13.62 6.18 -10.56
N ASN A 161 12.28 6.20 -10.67
CA ASN A 161 11.54 5.32 -11.57
C ASN A 161 11.50 5.78 -13.05
N GLY A 162 12.00 6.96 -13.38
CA GLY A 162 12.05 7.45 -14.76
C GLY A 162 10.68 7.59 -15.43
N TRP A 163 9.64 7.85 -14.65
CA TRP A 163 8.26 7.89 -15.09
C TRP A 163 8.01 8.83 -16.28
N GLN A 164 7.23 8.36 -17.23
CA GLN A 164 6.72 9.13 -18.35
C GLN A 164 5.21 8.86 -18.52
N LEU A 165 4.43 9.89 -18.81
CA LEU A 165 2.98 9.77 -19.00
C LEU A 165 2.63 8.78 -20.11
N ALA A 166 3.45 8.68 -21.16
CA ALA A 166 3.28 7.76 -22.27
C ALA A 166 3.35 6.27 -21.86
N GLN A 167 3.89 5.97 -20.67
CA GLN A 167 3.98 4.60 -20.13
C GLN A 167 2.79 4.21 -19.25
N VAL A 168 1.85 5.12 -19.03
CA VAL A 168 0.62 4.83 -18.28
C VAL A 168 -0.34 4.02 -19.14
N VAL A 169 -0.88 2.95 -18.59
CA VAL A 169 -2.01 2.22 -19.14
C VAL A 169 -3.25 2.65 -18.35
N PRO A 170 -4.19 3.39 -18.96
CA PRO A 170 -5.43 3.77 -18.27
C PRO A 170 -6.22 2.55 -17.78
N SER A 171 -6.79 2.63 -16.59
CA SER A 171 -7.59 1.55 -16.00
C SER A 171 -8.74 1.12 -16.92
N GLU A 172 -9.37 2.06 -17.62
CA GLU A 172 -10.41 1.77 -18.62
C GLU A 172 -9.91 0.83 -19.74
N ARG A 173 -8.67 1.04 -20.19
CA ARG A 173 -8.07 0.17 -21.20
C ARG A 173 -7.84 -1.26 -20.67
N ILE A 174 -7.43 -1.38 -19.42
CA ILE A 174 -7.25 -2.69 -18.76
C ILE A 174 -8.61 -3.38 -18.61
N ILE A 175 -9.64 -2.66 -18.16
CA ILE A 175 -11.01 -3.17 -18.03
C ILE A 175 -11.53 -3.68 -19.38
N ASN A 176 -11.44 -2.86 -20.42
CA ASN A 176 -11.88 -3.22 -21.77
C ASN A 176 -11.13 -4.43 -22.36
N HIS A 177 -9.87 -4.60 -21.98
CA HIS A 177 -9.08 -5.78 -22.35
C HIS A 177 -9.61 -7.03 -21.62
N LEU A 178 -9.77 -6.97 -20.31
CA LEU A 178 -10.25 -8.08 -19.50
C LEU A 178 -11.69 -8.50 -19.83
N GLN A 179 -12.57 -7.57 -20.20
CA GLN A 179 -13.94 -7.87 -20.59
C GLN A 179 -14.07 -8.66 -21.91
N LYS A 180 -12.99 -8.78 -22.70
CA LYS A 180 -12.96 -9.67 -23.86
C LYS A 180 -12.76 -11.14 -23.50
N GLU A 181 -12.21 -11.40 -22.32
CA GLU A 181 -11.84 -12.74 -21.86
C GLU A 181 -12.71 -13.20 -20.67
N PHE A 182 -13.24 -12.24 -19.89
CA PHE A 182 -13.97 -12.49 -18.64
C PHE A 182 -15.28 -11.71 -18.61
N ASP A 183 -16.34 -12.35 -18.14
CA ASP A 183 -17.61 -11.69 -17.87
C ASP A 183 -17.50 -10.92 -16.53
N LEU A 184 -17.29 -9.61 -16.60
CA LEU A 184 -17.08 -8.73 -15.48
C LEU A 184 -18.20 -7.70 -15.35
N ILE A 185 -18.66 -7.48 -14.12
CA ILE A 185 -19.63 -6.43 -13.77
C ILE A 185 -19.04 -5.49 -12.71
N PRO A 186 -19.30 -4.18 -12.79
CA PRO A 186 -18.90 -3.26 -11.73
C PRO A 186 -19.68 -3.57 -10.44
N ILE A 187 -19.03 -3.38 -9.28
CA ILE A 187 -19.66 -3.46 -7.97
C ILE A 187 -19.39 -2.18 -7.18
N ASP A 188 -20.36 -1.79 -6.35
CA ASP A 188 -20.27 -0.56 -5.57
C ASP A 188 -19.10 -0.57 -4.59
N SER A 189 -18.53 0.60 -4.37
CA SER A 189 -17.54 0.82 -3.31
C SER A 189 -18.21 0.77 -1.94
N GLU A 190 -17.53 0.23 -0.95
CA GLU A 190 -18.04 0.18 0.42
C GLU A 190 -17.96 1.54 1.12
N LYS A 191 -16.99 2.37 0.73
CA LYS A 191 -16.74 3.71 1.28
C LYS A 191 -16.32 4.66 0.15
N ASP A 192 -16.68 5.93 0.25
CA ASP A 192 -16.25 6.99 -0.69
C ASP A 192 -14.72 7.16 -0.72
N SER A 193 -14.07 6.84 0.39
CA SER A 193 -12.59 6.89 0.50
C SER A 193 -11.86 5.68 -0.11
N ASP A 194 -12.60 4.69 -0.66
CA ASP A 194 -11.98 3.56 -1.35
C ASP A 194 -11.29 4.03 -2.63
N VAL A 195 -10.03 3.62 -2.78
CA VAL A 195 -9.21 4.05 -3.92
C VAL A 195 -9.36 3.16 -5.14
N ALA A 196 -9.92 1.98 -4.99
CA ALA A 196 -10.08 1.01 -6.07
C ALA A 196 -11.54 0.95 -6.52
N VAL A 197 -11.77 1.14 -7.82
CA VAL A 197 -13.03 0.76 -8.46
C VAL A 197 -13.06 -0.76 -8.54
N ARG A 198 -14.15 -1.38 -8.08
CA ARG A 198 -14.27 -2.84 -7.93
C ARG A 198 -15.12 -3.44 -9.04
N TRP A 199 -14.70 -4.61 -9.50
CA TRP A 199 -15.42 -5.43 -10.48
C TRP A 199 -15.46 -6.87 -9.99
N ALA A 200 -16.55 -7.57 -10.25
CA ALA A 200 -16.70 -8.98 -9.92
C ALA A 200 -16.88 -9.82 -11.18
N HIS A 201 -16.38 -11.04 -11.14
CA HIS A 201 -16.75 -12.06 -12.11
C HIS A 201 -18.21 -12.47 -11.93
N THR A 202 -18.99 -12.54 -13.00
CA THR A 202 -20.42 -12.92 -12.96
C THR A 202 -20.67 -14.34 -12.47
N ASP A 203 -19.67 -15.21 -12.60
CA ASP A 203 -19.69 -16.59 -12.12
C ASP A 203 -19.31 -16.75 -10.63
N GLY A 204 -19.05 -15.63 -9.93
CA GLY A 204 -18.64 -15.64 -8.52
C GLY A 204 -17.21 -16.08 -8.26
N SER A 205 -16.36 -16.18 -9.29
CA SER A 205 -14.97 -16.66 -9.16
C SER A 205 -14.01 -15.67 -8.49
N GLY A 206 -14.46 -14.45 -8.16
CA GLY A 206 -13.66 -13.47 -7.44
C GLY A 206 -13.87 -12.02 -7.87
N GLU A 207 -13.04 -11.16 -7.32
CA GLU A 207 -13.06 -9.71 -7.54
C GLU A 207 -11.74 -9.22 -8.14
N ILE A 208 -11.84 -8.10 -8.88
CA ILE A 208 -10.70 -7.35 -9.43
C ILE A 208 -10.89 -5.88 -9.04
N GLY A 209 -9.81 -5.20 -8.71
CA GLY A 209 -9.81 -3.77 -8.41
C GLY A 209 -8.96 -2.97 -9.40
N PHE A 210 -9.34 -1.72 -9.63
CA PHE A 210 -8.57 -0.79 -10.46
C PHE A 210 -8.31 0.50 -9.71
N ILE A 211 -7.06 0.94 -9.66
CA ILE A 211 -6.64 2.17 -8.98
C ILE A 211 -6.15 3.16 -10.03
N SER A 212 -7.06 4.04 -10.45
CA SER A 212 -6.85 5.02 -11.53
C SER A 212 -6.17 6.28 -11.00
N SER A 213 -4.98 6.13 -10.43
CA SER A 213 -4.26 7.20 -9.74
C SER A 213 -3.75 8.33 -10.64
N VAL A 214 -3.74 8.11 -11.96
CA VAL A 214 -3.31 9.07 -12.98
C VAL A 214 -4.48 9.61 -13.78
N THR A 215 -5.33 8.72 -14.32
CA THR A 215 -6.43 9.12 -15.21
C THR A 215 -7.70 9.55 -14.48
N SER A 216 -7.91 9.11 -13.24
CA SER A 216 -9.04 9.52 -12.39
C SER A 216 -8.57 9.73 -10.94
N PRO A 217 -7.86 10.84 -10.66
CA PRO A 217 -7.30 11.10 -9.35
C PRO A 217 -8.39 11.32 -8.28
N PHE A 218 -8.12 10.84 -7.06
CA PHE A 218 -9.03 10.84 -5.91
C PHE A 218 -8.47 11.64 -4.72
N CYS A 219 -7.84 12.80 -4.99
CA CYS A 219 -7.24 13.62 -3.94
C CYS A 219 -8.27 14.25 -2.99
N GLY A 220 -9.47 14.58 -3.50
CA GLY A 220 -10.54 15.22 -2.73
C GLY A 220 -10.97 14.39 -1.51
N ASP A 221 -11.10 13.08 -1.69
CA ASP A 221 -11.60 12.13 -0.68
C ASP A 221 -10.47 11.38 0.05
N CYS A 222 -9.22 11.84 -0.12
CA CYS A 222 -8.08 11.15 0.46
C CYS A 222 -7.97 11.38 1.97
N VAL A 223 -8.18 10.33 2.75
CA VAL A 223 -8.13 10.30 4.22
C VAL A 223 -6.86 9.62 4.77
N ARG A 224 -5.78 9.57 3.99
CA ARG A 224 -4.55 8.84 4.33
C ARG A 224 -3.43 9.76 4.77
N ALA A 225 -2.73 9.37 5.82
CA ALA A 225 -1.43 9.91 6.22
C ALA A 225 -0.42 8.77 6.36
N ARG A 226 0.85 9.09 6.37
CA ARG A 226 1.96 8.15 6.55
C ARG A 226 2.87 8.61 7.68
N LEU A 227 3.20 7.71 8.57
CA LEU A 227 4.25 7.90 9.56
C LEU A 227 5.48 7.14 9.08
N SER A 228 6.55 7.85 8.72
CA SER A 228 7.80 7.21 8.34
C SER A 228 8.47 6.50 9.53
N ALA A 229 9.37 5.56 9.24
CA ALA A 229 10.07 4.81 10.28
C ALA A 229 10.86 5.69 11.26
N ASP A 230 11.29 6.88 10.84
CA ASP A 230 12.00 7.86 11.65
C ASP A 230 11.09 8.96 12.24
N GLY A 231 9.77 8.79 12.15
CA GLY A 231 8.80 9.63 12.83
C GLY A 231 8.39 10.92 12.12
N ARG A 232 8.46 10.95 10.79
CA ARG A 232 7.88 12.05 10.02
C ARG A 232 6.45 11.73 9.59
N LEU A 233 5.52 12.64 9.84
CA LEU A 233 4.15 12.55 9.34
C LEU A 233 4.07 13.20 7.95
N VAL A 234 3.63 12.42 6.98
CA VAL A 234 3.50 12.81 5.56
C VAL A 234 2.04 12.66 5.16
N THR A 235 1.41 13.70 4.63
CA THR A 235 -0.03 13.75 4.31
C THR A 235 -0.33 13.39 2.85
N CYS A 236 0.68 13.35 1.98
CA CYS A 236 0.54 12.99 0.57
C CYS A 236 1.65 12.02 0.14
N LEU A 237 1.34 11.07 -0.73
CA LEU A 237 2.32 10.15 -1.34
C LEU A 237 3.39 10.90 -2.14
N PHE A 238 3.02 12.04 -2.72
CA PHE A 238 3.88 12.85 -3.58
C PHE A 238 4.49 14.07 -2.85
N ALA A 239 4.46 14.06 -1.51
CA ALA A 239 5.04 15.17 -0.74
C ALA A 239 6.56 15.24 -0.91
N SER A 240 7.09 16.45 -0.83
CA SER A 240 8.52 16.74 -0.84
C SER A 240 9.18 16.67 0.54
N GLY A 241 8.39 16.60 1.62
CA GLY A 241 8.83 16.55 3.01
C GLY A 241 7.73 16.07 3.95
N GLY A 242 8.06 15.94 5.23
CA GLY A 242 7.13 15.53 6.29
C GLY A 242 7.36 16.32 7.57
N HIS A 243 6.37 16.33 8.45
CA HIS A 243 6.39 16.99 9.75
C HIS A 243 7.07 16.09 10.79
N ASP A 244 7.99 16.64 11.56
CA ASP A 244 8.79 15.90 12.53
C ASP A 244 8.00 15.64 13.83
N ILE A 245 7.28 14.51 13.87
CA ILE A 245 6.54 14.05 15.05
C ILE A 245 7.51 13.46 16.11
N ARG A 246 8.62 12.87 15.68
CA ARG A 246 9.61 12.32 16.59
C ARG A 246 10.17 13.39 17.52
N ALA A 247 10.46 14.58 17.01
CA ALA A 247 10.95 15.69 17.84
C ALA A 247 9.96 16.04 18.95
N LEU A 248 8.65 16.03 18.67
CA LEU A 248 7.62 16.25 19.71
C LEU A 248 7.66 15.16 20.78
N ILE A 249 7.74 13.88 20.39
CA ILE A 249 7.81 12.74 21.30
C ILE A 249 9.04 12.86 22.19
N HIS A 250 10.21 13.13 21.63
CA HIS A 250 11.48 13.22 22.35
C HIS A 250 11.56 14.46 23.28
N ASN A 251 10.80 15.51 22.99
CA ASN A 251 10.63 16.67 23.85
C ASN A 251 9.60 16.45 24.98
N GLY A 252 9.05 15.23 25.09
CA GLY A 252 8.15 14.86 26.18
C GLY A 252 6.67 15.13 25.91
N ALA A 253 6.27 15.46 24.67
CA ALA A 253 4.87 15.71 24.33
C ALA A 253 3.97 14.54 24.77
N GLY A 254 2.86 14.86 25.45
CA GLY A 254 1.81 13.92 25.82
C GLY A 254 0.92 13.52 24.62
N GLU A 255 -0.04 12.62 24.86
CA GLU A 255 -0.98 12.19 23.79
C GLU A 255 -1.83 13.37 23.29
N GLU A 256 -2.31 14.24 24.18
CA GLU A 256 -3.11 15.42 23.79
C GLU A 256 -2.33 16.42 22.96
N GLU A 257 -1.05 16.67 23.29
CA GLU A 257 -0.19 17.57 22.51
C GLU A 257 0.12 16.99 21.12
N LEU A 258 0.37 15.67 21.03
CA LEU A 258 0.54 14.99 19.74
C LEU A 258 -0.75 15.03 18.93
N GLN A 259 -1.90 14.78 19.54
CA GLN A 259 -3.21 14.88 18.90
C GLN A 259 -3.42 16.28 18.33
N ALA A 260 -3.20 17.34 19.12
CA ALA A 260 -3.35 18.72 18.68
C ALA A 260 -2.41 19.06 17.51
N ALA A 261 -1.15 18.62 17.57
CA ALA A 261 -0.16 18.84 16.52
C ALA A 261 -0.56 18.12 15.23
N ILE A 262 -0.98 16.85 15.30
CA ILE A 262 -1.42 16.04 14.14
C ILE A 262 -2.69 16.65 13.54
N ALA A 263 -3.67 17.05 14.36
CA ALA A 263 -4.88 17.72 13.91
C ALA A 263 -4.55 19.03 13.18
N ALA A 264 -3.63 19.84 13.70
CA ALA A 264 -3.21 21.10 13.06
C ALA A 264 -2.52 20.85 11.70
N ILE A 265 -1.70 19.80 11.59
CA ILE A 265 -1.09 19.40 10.32
C ILE A 265 -2.19 19.00 9.32
N TRP A 266 -3.14 18.14 9.75
CA TRP A 266 -4.23 17.65 8.92
C TRP A 266 -5.13 18.78 8.41
N HIS A 267 -5.54 19.71 9.26
CA HIS A 267 -6.41 20.84 8.90
C HIS A 267 -5.74 21.83 7.91
N ARG A 268 -4.40 21.93 7.92
CA ARG A 268 -3.65 22.77 6.98
C ARG A 268 -3.35 22.09 5.65
N ARG A 269 -3.71 20.82 5.52
CA ARG A 269 -3.46 20.03 4.32
C ARG A 269 -4.12 20.63 3.08
N LYS A 270 -3.34 20.78 2.02
CA LYS A 270 -3.80 21.26 0.70
C LYS A 270 -3.28 20.35 -0.43
N ASP A 271 -2.96 19.10 -0.09
CA ASP A 271 -2.36 18.14 -1.01
C ASP A 271 -3.35 17.69 -2.08
N ARG A 272 -3.10 18.08 -3.32
CA ARG A 272 -3.91 17.69 -4.50
C ARG A 272 -3.00 17.34 -5.68
N TYR A 273 -1.83 16.78 -5.41
CA TYR A 273 -0.81 16.53 -6.42
C TYR A 273 -1.33 15.75 -7.62
N SER A 274 -2.06 14.64 -7.40
CA SER A 274 -2.53 13.81 -8.51
C SER A 274 -3.50 14.52 -9.45
N GLU A 275 -4.21 15.56 -8.99
CA GLU A 275 -5.11 16.37 -9.81
C GLU A 275 -4.37 17.40 -10.66
N ILE A 276 -3.20 17.86 -10.19
CA ILE A 276 -2.39 18.86 -10.90
C ILE A 276 -1.20 18.23 -11.64
N ARG A 277 -1.16 16.90 -11.69
CA ARG A 277 -0.06 16.15 -12.33
C ARG A 277 0.08 16.54 -13.80
N SER A 278 1.32 16.84 -14.20
CA SER A 278 1.75 17.08 -15.57
C SER A 278 3.19 16.57 -15.74
N GLU A 279 3.71 16.63 -16.96
CA GLU A 279 5.12 16.31 -17.21
C GLU A 279 6.06 17.25 -16.43
N ASP A 280 5.70 18.53 -16.31
CA ASP A 280 6.47 19.52 -15.55
C ASP A 280 6.47 19.21 -14.05
N THR A 281 5.33 18.80 -13.50
CA THR A 281 5.24 18.46 -12.08
C THR A 281 5.98 17.15 -11.75
N ALA A 282 6.20 16.26 -12.72
CA ALA A 282 6.97 15.05 -12.54
C ALA A 282 8.43 15.30 -12.11
N ALA A 283 8.99 16.45 -12.46
CA ALA A 283 10.35 16.86 -12.09
C ALA A 283 10.48 17.42 -10.66
N LEU A 284 9.38 17.68 -9.95
CA LEU A 284 9.40 18.24 -8.60
C LEU A 284 10.04 17.26 -7.59
N PRO A 285 10.76 17.78 -6.57
CA PRO A 285 11.32 16.95 -5.51
C PRO A 285 10.24 16.17 -4.77
N ARG A 286 10.48 14.87 -4.55
CA ARG A 286 9.57 13.97 -3.80
C ARG A 286 10.35 13.05 -2.90
N ILE A 287 9.66 12.58 -1.88
CA ILE A 287 10.17 11.54 -1.00
C ILE A 287 10.10 10.20 -1.73
N GLU A 288 11.12 9.38 -1.59
CA GLU A 288 11.14 8.02 -2.17
C GLU A 288 10.10 7.11 -1.50
N MET A 289 9.45 6.24 -2.30
CA MET A 289 8.48 5.28 -1.78
C MET A 289 9.07 4.33 -0.74
N SER A 290 10.32 3.93 -0.93
CA SER A 290 11.03 3.07 0.04
C SER A 290 11.20 3.71 1.43
N TYR A 291 11.04 5.03 1.53
CA TYR A 291 11.12 5.77 2.79
C TYR A 291 9.76 5.92 3.48
N ILE A 292 8.70 6.21 2.72
CA ILE A 292 7.37 6.50 3.29
C ILE A 292 6.37 5.35 3.16
N GLY A 293 6.76 4.28 2.47
CA GLY A 293 5.92 3.14 2.20
C GLY A 293 4.85 3.39 1.12
N GLY A 294 4.56 2.39 0.34
CA GLY A 294 3.59 2.39 -0.74
C GLY A 294 2.55 1.31 -0.61
#